data_96f4c553251fffcb4753c6a139cbe767
#
_entry.id   96f4c553251fffcb4753c6a139cbe767
#
_cell.length_a   1.000
_cell.length_b   1.000
_cell.length_c   1.000
_cell.angle_alpha   90.00
_cell.angle_beta   90.00
_cell.angle_gamma   90.00
#
_symmetry.space_group_name_H-M   'P 1'
#
loop_
_entity.id
_entity.type
_entity.pdbx_description
1 polymer ?
#
loop_
_entity_poly.entity_id
_entity_poly.type
_entity_poly.pdbx_seq_one_letter_code
_entity_poly.pdbx_strand_id
1 'polypeptide(L)'
;MRNAQKPSGMPVHRYLPFHEQITVDLPDRTWPDKRITKAPRWCAVDLRDGNQALIDPMSPARKMKMFDLLVRMGYKEIEVGFPSASQTDFDFVRQLIVGNHIPDDVTIQVLTQAREHLIERTYESLVGAKQAIVHLYNSTSVLQRRVVFNQDEDGILDIALQGARLCKKYEETLTDTLVTYEYSPESFTGTELEYAARVCNAVADVFEASADSQVIINLPATVEMATPNVYADSIEWMSRHLHPREGIILSLHPHNDRGTGVAAAELGYLAGADRIEGCLFGNGERTGNVDLVTLGLNMFVQGIDPMIDFSDIDEIRRTVEYCNQLPVAERSPYGGDLVFTAFSGSHQDAIKKGFEALEKDAAAAGKDVSDFTWQVPYLPVDPKDLGRSYEAVIRVNSQSGKGGVAYLLKNEHSLDLPRRAQIEFSGVIQRRTDTVGGEVSGAQLWQLFQDEYLPSNDSDGQWGRYSLGSFSTETDESGEVTLDATLNVDGVQVRRTGTGNGPIAALLDILSEDGVDVRVLDYSEHALSEGGNARAAAYVECAVGERVLWGVGIDSNTSMSSLKAVISAVNRAIRDAQA
;
A
#
# COMPACT_ATOMS: atom_id res chain seq x y z
N MET A 1 -41.29 13.65 9.07
CA MET A 1 -40.31 12.73 8.47
C MET A 1 -39.69 11.90 9.59
N ARG A 2 -39.78 10.57 9.53
CA ARG A 2 -39.02 9.67 10.41
C ARG A 2 -37.53 9.84 10.05
N ASN A 3 -36.65 10.02 11.03
CA ASN A 3 -35.20 10.15 10.88
C ASN A 3 -34.70 11.50 10.31
N ALA A 4 -35.40 12.62 10.53
CA ALA A 4 -34.85 13.93 10.24
C ALA A 4 -33.66 14.22 11.15
N GLN A 5 -32.49 14.50 10.55
CA GLN A 5 -31.28 14.84 11.30
C GLN A 5 -31.44 16.23 11.92
N LYS A 6 -31.05 16.35 13.19
CA LYS A 6 -31.08 17.64 13.89
C LYS A 6 -29.83 18.47 13.55
N PRO A 7 -29.92 19.80 13.57
CA PRO A 7 -28.73 20.65 13.48
C PRO A 7 -27.70 20.31 14.55
N SER A 8 -26.41 20.37 14.20
CA SER A 8 -25.30 19.96 15.07
C SER A 8 -25.05 20.94 16.24
N GLY A 9 -25.51 22.18 16.13
CA GLY A 9 -25.17 23.25 17.08
C GLY A 9 -23.75 23.82 16.93
N MET A 10 -22.96 23.33 15.96
CA MET A 10 -21.62 23.86 15.67
C MET A 10 -21.69 25.27 15.09
N PRO A 11 -20.68 26.15 15.31
CA PRO A 11 -20.70 27.54 14.92
C PRO A 11 -20.43 27.73 13.41
N VAL A 12 -21.25 27.14 12.53
CA VAL A 12 -21.10 27.15 11.07
C VAL A 12 -21.10 28.57 10.49
N HIS A 13 -21.75 29.54 11.17
CA HIS A 13 -21.81 30.94 10.78
C HIS A 13 -20.45 31.64 10.77
N ARG A 14 -19.42 31.05 11.36
CA ARG A 14 -18.04 31.60 11.36
C ARG A 14 -17.29 31.31 10.06
N TYR A 15 -17.81 30.43 9.22
CA TYR A 15 -17.12 29.94 8.01
C TYR A 15 -17.91 30.36 6.79
N LEU A 16 -17.25 31.14 5.92
CA LEU A 16 -17.86 31.59 4.69
C LEU A 16 -17.72 30.50 3.60
N PRO A 17 -18.77 30.25 2.81
CA PRO A 17 -18.68 29.42 1.63
C PRO A 17 -17.59 29.94 0.67
N PHE A 18 -16.90 29.04 -0.02
CA PHE A 18 -15.79 29.40 -0.90
C PHE A 18 -16.21 30.41 -1.99
N HIS A 19 -17.38 30.21 -2.61
CA HIS A 19 -17.90 31.08 -3.68
C HIS A 19 -18.25 32.52 -3.22
N GLU A 20 -18.33 32.75 -1.92
CA GLU A 20 -18.45 34.09 -1.34
C GLU A 20 -17.08 34.75 -1.12
N GLN A 21 -16.00 33.98 -1.18
CA GLN A 21 -14.63 34.47 -1.01
C GLN A 21 -13.94 34.66 -2.36
N ILE A 22 -14.00 33.66 -3.22
CA ILE A 22 -13.39 33.67 -4.56
C ILE A 22 -14.44 33.21 -5.57
N THR A 23 -14.60 34.00 -6.63
CA THR A 23 -15.49 33.67 -7.75
C THR A 23 -14.73 32.87 -8.80
N VAL A 24 -15.29 31.73 -9.20
CA VAL A 24 -14.82 30.93 -10.33
C VAL A 24 -15.97 30.82 -11.33
N ASP A 25 -15.91 31.57 -12.40
CA ASP A 25 -16.92 31.56 -13.46
C ASP A 25 -16.39 30.86 -14.71
N LEU A 26 -16.79 29.58 -14.88
CA LEU A 26 -16.42 28.74 -16.03
C LEU A 26 -17.66 27.95 -16.52
N PRO A 27 -18.63 28.59 -17.19
CA PRO A 27 -19.87 27.92 -17.61
C PRO A 27 -19.65 26.90 -18.72
N ASP A 28 -18.60 27.03 -19.51
CA ASP A 28 -18.25 26.23 -20.69
C ASP A 28 -17.05 25.29 -20.44
N ARG A 29 -16.92 24.78 -19.21
CA ARG A 29 -15.83 23.86 -18.85
C ARG A 29 -15.76 22.65 -19.77
N THR A 30 -14.52 22.22 -20.09
CA THR A 30 -14.26 21.07 -20.98
C THR A 30 -13.60 19.90 -20.27
N TRP A 31 -12.98 20.12 -19.10
CA TRP A 31 -12.22 19.11 -18.40
C TRP A 31 -13.02 17.85 -18.02
N PRO A 32 -14.33 17.87 -17.70
CA PRO A 32 -15.05 16.67 -17.30
C PRO A 32 -15.16 15.62 -18.41
N ASP A 33 -15.08 16.03 -19.68
CA ASP A 33 -15.15 15.13 -20.84
C ASP A 33 -13.79 14.55 -21.23
N LYS A 34 -12.70 15.03 -20.61
CA LYS A 34 -11.34 14.57 -20.90
C LYS A 34 -11.00 13.29 -20.13
N ARG A 35 -9.94 12.62 -20.57
CA ARG A 35 -9.38 11.44 -19.93
C ARG A 35 -7.87 11.61 -19.79
N ILE A 36 -7.32 11.10 -18.69
CA ILE A 36 -5.86 10.98 -18.52
C ILE A 36 -5.40 9.88 -19.48
N THR A 37 -4.44 10.18 -20.34
CA THR A 37 -3.90 9.25 -21.34
C THR A 37 -2.38 9.07 -21.24
N LYS A 38 -1.72 9.89 -20.45
CA LYS A 38 -0.26 9.84 -20.18
C LYS A 38 0.02 10.41 -18.80
N ALA A 39 1.20 10.11 -18.26
CA ALA A 39 1.66 10.72 -17.02
C ALA A 39 1.98 12.21 -17.19
N PRO A 40 1.80 13.04 -16.15
CA PRO A 40 2.30 14.40 -16.10
C PRO A 40 3.85 14.41 -15.98
N ARG A 41 4.45 15.59 -16.07
CA ARG A 41 5.77 15.79 -15.48
C ARG A 41 5.64 15.71 -13.96
N TRP A 42 6.48 14.94 -13.32
CA TRP A 42 6.47 14.77 -11.87
C TRP A 42 7.58 15.58 -11.22
N CYS A 43 7.27 16.33 -10.17
CA CYS A 43 8.26 16.90 -9.27
C CYS A 43 8.07 16.35 -7.86
N ALA A 44 9.09 15.71 -7.32
CA ALA A 44 9.09 15.27 -5.94
C ALA A 44 9.58 16.41 -5.04
N VAL A 45 8.76 16.83 -4.06
CA VAL A 45 9.10 17.90 -3.12
C VAL A 45 9.34 17.40 -1.70
N ASP A 46 9.59 16.11 -1.53
CA ASP A 46 9.86 15.44 -0.24
C ASP A 46 11.01 16.09 0.52
N LEU A 47 12.08 16.52 -0.19
CA LEU A 47 13.30 17.08 0.40
C LEU A 47 13.20 18.57 0.75
N ARG A 48 12.14 19.26 0.27
CA ARG A 48 11.88 20.66 0.63
C ARG A 48 10.60 20.77 1.43
N ASP A 49 9.44 20.66 0.80
CA ASP A 49 8.13 20.90 1.44
C ASP A 49 7.78 19.76 2.43
N GLY A 50 8.06 18.53 2.04
CA GLY A 50 7.95 17.38 2.93
C GLY A 50 8.88 17.48 4.14
N ASN A 51 10.16 17.82 3.92
CA ASN A 51 11.15 17.97 4.99
C ASN A 51 10.87 19.15 5.92
N GLN A 52 10.36 20.26 5.38
CA GLN A 52 10.02 21.46 6.15
C GLN A 52 8.98 21.18 7.24
N ALA A 53 8.08 20.23 6.99
CA ALA A 53 6.97 19.88 7.86
C ALA A 53 7.34 18.85 8.96
N LEU A 54 8.55 18.31 8.94
CA LEU A 54 8.97 17.28 9.89
C LEU A 54 9.31 17.88 11.26
N ILE A 55 8.88 17.20 12.34
CA ILE A 55 9.28 17.54 13.71
C ILE A 55 10.81 17.39 13.87
N ASP A 56 11.38 16.36 13.24
CA ASP A 56 12.82 16.12 13.14
C ASP A 56 13.25 16.19 11.67
N PRO A 57 13.62 17.37 11.15
CA PRO A 57 14.05 17.53 9.77
C PRO A 57 15.17 16.56 9.39
N MET A 58 15.20 16.14 8.14
CA MET A 58 16.16 15.15 7.67
C MET A 58 17.61 15.64 7.83
N SER A 59 18.45 14.80 8.44
CA SER A 59 19.91 14.98 8.38
C SER A 59 20.41 14.84 6.94
N PRO A 60 21.62 15.34 6.60
CA PRO A 60 22.19 15.17 5.26
C PRO A 60 22.20 13.71 4.77
N ALA A 61 22.44 12.75 5.66
CA ALA A 61 22.42 11.32 5.32
C ALA A 61 21.01 10.84 4.95
N ARG A 62 19.97 11.28 5.69
CA ARG A 62 18.57 10.95 5.36
C ARG A 62 18.14 11.64 4.07
N LYS A 63 18.54 12.90 3.85
CA LYS A 63 18.28 13.62 2.59
C LYS A 63 18.90 12.91 1.40
N MET A 64 20.17 12.48 1.51
CA MET A 64 20.82 11.72 0.44
C MET A 64 20.10 10.41 0.14
N LYS A 65 19.70 9.66 1.17
CA LYS A 65 18.95 8.42 0.99
C LYS A 65 17.60 8.63 0.31
N MET A 66 16.88 9.71 0.64
CA MET A 66 15.64 10.09 -0.03
C MET A 66 15.91 10.50 -1.48
N PHE A 67 16.93 11.30 -1.75
CA PHE A 67 17.32 11.69 -3.10
C PHE A 67 17.65 10.48 -3.97
N ASP A 68 18.46 9.54 -3.47
CA ASP A 68 18.81 8.31 -4.18
C ASP A 68 17.57 7.44 -4.48
N LEU A 69 16.61 7.37 -3.55
CA LEU A 69 15.34 6.69 -3.76
C LEU A 69 14.55 7.34 -4.92
N LEU A 70 14.36 8.65 -4.87
CA LEU A 70 13.59 9.39 -5.88
C LEU A 70 14.21 9.26 -7.28
N VAL A 71 15.53 9.36 -7.38
CA VAL A 71 16.26 9.13 -8.65
C VAL A 71 16.05 7.71 -9.16
N ARG A 72 16.19 6.70 -8.29
CA ARG A 72 16.02 5.30 -8.65
C ARG A 72 14.58 4.97 -9.08
N MET A 73 13.58 5.60 -8.46
CA MET A 73 12.18 5.48 -8.86
C MET A 73 11.89 6.11 -10.23
N GLY A 74 12.74 7.02 -10.72
CA GLY A 74 12.59 7.63 -12.05
C GLY A 74 12.18 9.10 -12.04
N TYR A 75 12.09 9.76 -10.88
CA TYR A 75 11.81 11.21 -10.84
C TYR A 75 12.91 11.99 -11.55
N LYS A 76 12.50 12.95 -12.40
CA LYS A 76 13.39 13.78 -13.20
C LYS A 76 13.49 15.22 -12.71
N GLU A 77 12.53 15.67 -11.91
CA GLU A 77 12.55 16.95 -11.21
C GLU A 77 12.38 16.70 -9.72
N ILE A 78 13.33 17.19 -8.91
CA ILE A 78 13.36 16.96 -7.46
C ILE A 78 13.67 18.28 -6.76
N GLU A 79 12.75 18.77 -5.93
CA GLU A 79 12.98 19.97 -5.13
C GLU A 79 13.78 19.61 -3.86
N VAL A 80 15.05 19.99 -3.83
CA VAL A 80 16.04 19.48 -2.87
C VAL A 80 16.20 20.33 -1.61
N GLY A 81 15.64 21.55 -1.60
CA GLY A 81 15.69 22.38 -0.42
C GLY A 81 15.40 23.86 -0.65
N PHE A 82 15.55 24.62 0.44
CA PHE A 82 15.46 26.07 0.48
C PHE A 82 16.83 26.63 0.95
N PRO A 83 17.85 26.71 0.07
CA PRO A 83 19.25 26.96 0.46
C PRO A 83 19.48 28.29 1.14
N SER A 84 18.63 29.28 0.90
CA SER A 84 18.74 30.57 1.56
C SER A 84 18.10 30.64 2.95
N ALA A 85 17.22 29.68 3.28
CA ALA A 85 16.57 29.63 4.60
C ALA A 85 17.37 28.81 5.63
N SER A 86 18.19 27.85 5.19
CA SER A 86 18.88 26.90 6.05
C SER A 86 20.30 26.60 5.53
N GLN A 87 21.29 26.64 6.42
CA GLN A 87 22.65 26.23 6.06
C GLN A 87 22.72 24.75 5.71
N THR A 88 21.93 23.91 6.37
CA THR A 88 21.83 22.48 6.05
C THR A 88 21.35 22.26 4.62
N ASP A 89 20.35 23.03 4.17
CA ASP A 89 19.85 22.92 2.80
C ASP A 89 20.87 23.44 1.79
N PHE A 90 21.55 24.55 2.10
CA PHE A 90 22.63 25.05 1.27
C PHE A 90 23.74 24.02 1.12
N ASP A 91 24.21 23.45 2.22
CA ASP A 91 25.30 22.46 2.22
C ASP A 91 24.88 21.19 1.48
N PHE A 92 23.62 20.78 1.60
CA PHE A 92 23.08 19.62 0.87
C PHE A 92 23.05 19.86 -0.64
N VAL A 93 22.59 21.01 -1.11
CA VAL A 93 22.65 21.38 -2.54
C VAL A 93 24.09 21.34 -3.04
N ARG A 94 25.02 21.93 -2.28
CA ARG A 94 26.47 21.89 -2.61
C ARG A 94 27.01 20.46 -2.63
N GLN A 95 26.62 19.62 -1.67
CA GLN A 95 27.00 18.20 -1.62
C GLN A 95 26.54 17.45 -2.89
N LEU A 96 25.31 17.65 -3.33
CA LEU A 96 24.80 17.04 -4.55
C LEU A 96 25.61 17.44 -5.79
N ILE A 97 25.91 18.73 -5.93
CA ILE A 97 26.63 19.28 -7.10
C ILE A 97 28.11 18.88 -7.07
N VAL A 98 28.82 19.16 -5.99
CA VAL A 98 30.26 18.91 -5.88
C VAL A 98 30.57 17.40 -5.85
N GLY A 99 29.70 16.61 -5.22
CA GLY A 99 29.81 15.15 -5.19
C GLY A 99 29.40 14.45 -6.47
N ASN A 100 28.91 15.20 -7.47
CA ASN A 100 28.40 14.67 -8.74
C ASN A 100 27.32 13.58 -8.53
N HIS A 101 26.40 13.82 -7.57
CA HIS A 101 25.32 12.89 -7.25
C HIS A 101 24.09 13.04 -8.17
N ILE A 102 24.02 14.13 -8.96
CA ILE A 102 22.87 14.42 -9.82
C ILE A 102 23.09 13.76 -11.19
N PRO A 103 22.24 12.78 -11.59
CA PRO A 103 22.30 12.22 -12.95
C PRO A 103 22.07 13.29 -14.02
N ASP A 104 22.61 13.08 -15.22
CA ASP A 104 22.53 14.04 -16.33
C ASP A 104 21.07 14.33 -16.78
N ASP A 105 20.15 13.41 -16.54
CA ASP A 105 18.75 13.50 -16.89
C ASP A 105 17.83 13.90 -15.72
N VAL A 106 18.43 14.34 -14.60
CA VAL A 106 17.70 14.84 -13.41
C VAL A 106 18.00 16.32 -13.22
N THR A 107 16.95 17.10 -12.99
CA THR A 107 17.03 18.52 -12.68
C THR A 107 16.67 18.75 -11.22
N ILE A 108 17.58 19.36 -10.46
CA ILE A 108 17.29 19.78 -9.10
C ILE A 108 16.51 21.10 -9.12
N GLN A 109 15.56 21.21 -8.19
CA GLN A 109 14.80 22.44 -7.95
C GLN A 109 15.17 23.02 -6.58
N VAL A 110 15.26 24.34 -6.48
CA VAL A 110 15.51 25.04 -5.23
C VAL A 110 14.54 26.20 -5.06
N LEU A 111 14.00 26.33 -3.84
CA LEU A 111 13.04 27.39 -3.50
C LEU A 111 13.76 28.69 -3.13
N THR A 112 13.20 29.83 -3.53
CA THR A 112 13.61 31.14 -3.05
C THR A 112 12.43 32.09 -2.90
N GLN A 113 12.47 32.94 -1.90
CA GLN A 113 11.51 34.03 -1.69
C GLN A 113 11.93 35.28 -2.49
N ALA A 114 10.95 36.11 -2.88
CA ALA A 114 11.18 37.35 -3.62
C ALA A 114 11.89 38.46 -2.76
N ARG A 115 13.12 38.15 -2.30
CA ARG A 115 14.01 39.05 -1.53
C ARG A 115 15.43 38.90 -2.03
N GLU A 116 16.10 40.02 -2.33
CA GLU A 116 17.42 40.03 -3.01
C GLU A 116 18.45 39.12 -2.34
N HIS A 117 18.68 39.27 -1.02
CA HIS A 117 19.68 38.48 -0.31
C HIS A 117 19.37 36.97 -0.28
N LEU A 118 18.09 36.57 -0.35
CA LEU A 118 17.70 35.16 -0.41
C LEU A 118 17.93 34.61 -1.83
N ILE A 119 17.58 35.38 -2.84
CA ILE A 119 17.82 35.02 -4.25
C ILE A 119 19.32 34.85 -4.49
N GLU A 120 20.16 35.87 -4.09
CA GLU A 120 21.62 35.81 -4.19
C GLU A 120 22.17 34.50 -3.58
N ARG A 121 21.78 34.22 -2.32
CA ARG A 121 22.20 33.00 -1.61
C ARG A 121 21.76 31.70 -2.30
N THR A 122 20.58 31.70 -2.92
CA THR A 122 20.09 30.57 -3.69
C THR A 122 20.96 30.31 -4.92
N TYR A 123 21.29 31.35 -5.68
CA TYR A 123 22.19 31.23 -6.84
C TYR A 123 23.62 30.81 -6.46
N GLU A 124 24.17 31.30 -5.34
CA GLU A 124 25.46 30.81 -4.80
C GLU A 124 25.44 29.29 -4.58
N SER A 125 24.32 28.73 -4.15
CA SER A 125 24.20 27.28 -3.92
C SER A 125 24.27 26.46 -5.20
N LEU A 126 23.90 27.05 -6.36
CA LEU A 126 23.77 26.36 -7.65
C LEU A 126 25.07 26.38 -8.49
N VAL A 127 26.10 27.11 -8.07
CA VAL A 127 27.36 27.20 -8.84
C VAL A 127 27.92 25.83 -9.18
N GLY A 128 28.10 25.54 -10.48
CA GLY A 128 28.61 24.27 -11.00
C GLY A 128 27.54 23.20 -11.23
N ALA A 129 26.27 23.50 -11.02
CA ALA A 129 25.19 22.63 -11.49
C ALA A 129 25.10 22.67 -13.02
N LYS A 130 24.79 21.53 -13.65
CA LYS A 130 24.54 21.48 -15.12
C LYS A 130 23.21 22.11 -15.48
N GLN A 131 22.19 21.83 -14.70
CA GLN A 131 20.83 22.34 -14.86
C GLN A 131 20.14 22.47 -13.51
N ALA A 132 19.27 23.47 -13.37
CA ALA A 132 18.51 23.72 -12.15
C ALA A 132 17.20 24.44 -12.45
N ILE A 133 16.17 24.18 -11.63
CA ILE A 133 14.94 24.98 -11.56
C ILE A 133 15.09 25.93 -10.36
N VAL A 134 14.91 27.23 -10.60
CA VAL A 134 14.86 28.25 -9.55
C VAL A 134 13.38 28.58 -9.33
N HIS A 135 12.85 28.14 -8.18
CA HIS A 135 11.46 28.30 -7.81
C HIS A 135 11.26 29.57 -6.97
N LEU A 136 10.81 30.63 -7.62
CA LEU A 136 10.46 31.90 -6.99
C LEU A 136 9.03 31.88 -6.48
N TYR A 137 8.78 32.38 -5.27
CA TYR A 137 7.42 32.53 -4.76
C TYR A 137 7.21 33.84 -3.98
N ASN A 138 6.00 34.30 -3.97
CA ASN A 138 5.45 35.26 -3.01
C ASN A 138 3.95 35.04 -2.86
N SER A 139 3.40 35.39 -1.69
CA SER A 139 1.95 35.22 -1.42
C SER A 139 1.12 36.27 -2.12
N THR A 140 0.00 35.84 -2.70
CA THR A 140 -0.88 36.70 -3.53
C THR A 140 -2.32 36.79 -3.00
N SER A 141 -2.72 35.97 -2.03
CA SER A 141 -4.10 35.87 -1.57
C SER A 141 -4.65 37.17 -0.96
N VAL A 142 -5.95 37.36 -1.10
CA VAL A 142 -6.70 38.49 -0.52
C VAL A 142 -6.36 38.69 0.96
N LEU A 143 -6.36 37.59 1.71
CA LEU A 143 -6.12 37.64 3.15
C LEU A 143 -4.69 38.07 3.47
N GLN A 144 -3.67 37.48 2.80
CA GLN A 144 -2.27 37.78 3.08
C GLN A 144 -1.88 39.17 2.60
N ARG A 145 -2.40 39.65 1.48
CA ARG A 145 -2.25 41.05 1.06
C ARG A 145 -2.63 42.00 2.19
N ARG A 146 -3.78 41.75 2.81
CA ARG A 146 -4.33 42.61 3.87
C ARG A 146 -3.59 42.46 5.20
N VAL A 147 -3.37 41.23 5.69
CA VAL A 147 -2.95 41.01 7.11
C VAL A 147 -1.46 40.77 7.27
N VAL A 148 -0.74 40.36 6.23
CA VAL A 148 0.69 40.05 6.28
C VAL A 148 1.51 41.17 5.65
N PHE A 149 1.16 41.54 4.42
CA PHE A 149 1.93 42.53 3.66
C PHE A 149 1.44 43.95 3.87
N ASN A 150 0.17 44.13 4.21
CA ASN A 150 -0.50 45.43 4.23
C ASN A 150 -0.29 46.20 2.92
N GLN A 151 -0.48 45.47 1.79
CA GLN A 151 -0.30 45.94 0.41
C GLN A 151 -1.54 45.63 -0.40
N ASP A 152 -1.76 46.42 -1.45
CA ASP A 152 -2.75 46.14 -2.49
C ASP A 152 -2.18 45.20 -3.58
N GLU A 153 -2.95 44.97 -4.63
CA GLU A 153 -2.57 44.15 -5.76
C GLU A 153 -1.30 44.63 -6.45
N ASP A 154 -1.18 45.95 -6.67
CA ASP A 154 -0.02 46.54 -7.36
C ASP A 154 1.26 46.37 -6.51
N GLY A 155 1.17 46.59 -5.21
CA GLY A 155 2.32 46.38 -4.29
C GLY A 155 2.81 44.95 -4.25
N ILE A 156 1.90 43.96 -4.31
CA ILE A 156 2.27 42.53 -4.36
C ILE A 156 2.80 42.14 -5.75
N LEU A 157 2.25 42.70 -6.82
CA LEU A 157 2.77 42.52 -8.18
C LEU A 157 4.20 43.05 -8.28
N ASP A 158 4.49 44.24 -7.72
CA ASP A 158 5.84 44.80 -7.70
C ASP A 158 6.84 43.87 -6.98
N ILE A 159 6.46 43.23 -5.88
CA ILE A 159 7.28 42.22 -5.19
C ILE A 159 7.62 41.06 -6.12
N ALA A 160 6.64 40.52 -6.82
CA ALA A 160 6.84 39.41 -7.76
C ALA A 160 7.78 39.80 -8.92
N LEU A 161 7.53 40.96 -9.54
CA LEU A 161 8.34 41.46 -10.66
C LEU A 161 9.80 41.81 -10.24
N GLN A 162 9.97 42.38 -9.05
CA GLN A 162 11.29 42.62 -8.50
C GLN A 162 12.03 41.29 -8.28
N GLY A 163 11.38 40.32 -7.69
CA GLY A 163 11.93 38.96 -7.50
C GLY A 163 12.35 38.32 -8.82
N ALA A 164 11.49 38.35 -9.84
CA ALA A 164 11.78 37.80 -11.15
C ALA A 164 12.99 38.49 -11.84
N ARG A 165 13.07 39.84 -11.78
CA ARG A 165 14.21 40.58 -12.32
C ARG A 165 15.52 40.26 -11.57
N LEU A 166 15.44 40.05 -10.28
CA LEU A 166 16.60 39.62 -9.47
C LEU A 166 17.04 38.21 -9.83
N CYS A 167 16.13 37.28 -10.07
CA CYS A 167 16.49 35.94 -10.55
C CYS A 167 17.26 36.04 -11.88
N LYS A 168 16.79 36.82 -12.85
CA LYS A 168 17.53 37.04 -14.11
C LYS A 168 18.89 37.69 -13.89
N LYS A 169 18.98 38.67 -13.00
CA LYS A 169 20.27 39.32 -12.65
C LYS A 169 21.28 38.31 -12.10
N TYR A 170 20.86 37.47 -11.16
CA TYR A 170 21.78 36.51 -10.54
C TYR A 170 22.05 35.26 -11.39
N GLU A 171 21.20 34.93 -12.37
CA GLU A 171 21.48 33.89 -13.37
C GLU A 171 22.80 34.19 -14.13
N GLU A 172 23.13 35.46 -14.38
CA GLU A 172 24.37 35.87 -15.02
C GLU A 172 25.64 35.40 -14.26
N THR A 173 25.49 35.03 -12.98
CA THR A 173 26.58 34.45 -12.17
C THR A 173 26.81 32.96 -12.43
N LEU A 174 25.89 32.30 -13.12
CA LEU A 174 25.92 30.85 -13.43
C LEU A 174 26.28 30.64 -14.91
N THR A 175 27.56 30.66 -15.25
CA THR A 175 28.04 30.65 -16.65
C THR A 175 27.78 29.34 -17.39
N ASP A 176 27.65 28.21 -16.68
CA ASP A 176 27.60 26.88 -17.27
C ASP A 176 26.35 26.09 -16.82
N THR A 177 25.38 26.75 -16.20
CA THR A 177 24.14 26.13 -15.68
C THR A 177 22.95 26.50 -16.58
N LEU A 178 22.21 25.51 -17.05
CA LEU A 178 20.91 25.75 -17.68
C LEU A 178 19.88 26.01 -16.58
N VAL A 179 19.37 27.24 -16.48
CA VAL A 179 18.36 27.65 -15.52
C VAL A 179 16.98 27.59 -16.15
N THR A 180 16.05 26.93 -15.48
CA THR A 180 14.61 27.01 -15.75
C THR A 180 13.96 27.75 -14.58
N TYR A 181 13.03 28.67 -14.89
CA TYR A 181 12.33 29.42 -13.86
C TYR A 181 11.02 28.77 -13.50
N GLU A 182 10.71 28.80 -12.22
CA GLU A 182 9.39 28.48 -11.70
C GLU A 182 8.88 29.65 -10.87
N TYR A 183 7.58 29.96 -11.02
CA TYR A 183 6.91 30.95 -10.17
C TYR A 183 5.64 30.39 -9.56
N SER A 184 5.50 30.56 -8.23
CA SER A 184 4.27 30.25 -7.50
C SER A 184 3.63 31.52 -6.92
N PRO A 185 2.39 31.88 -7.34
CA PRO A 185 1.54 32.79 -6.57
C PRO A 185 1.03 32.05 -5.33
N GLU A 186 1.80 32.03 -4.25
CA GLU A 186 1.47 31.28 -3.05
C GLU A 186 0.07 31.64 -2.55
N SER A 187 -0.64 30.62 -2.02
CA SER A 187 -2.07 30.71 -1.65
C SER A 187 -2.96 31.07 -2.85
N PHE A 188 -2.68 30.49 -4.02
CA PHE A 188 -3.45 30.68 -5.25
C PHE A 188 -4.96 30.46 -5.03
N THR A 189 -5.37 29.46 -4.27
CA THR A 189 -6.79 29.18 -3.99
C THR A 189 -7.50 30.28 -3.22
N GLY A 190 -6.77 31.17 -2.57
CA GLY A 190 -7.30 32.38 -1.89
C GLY A 190 -7.06 33.66 -2.67
N THR A 191 -6.71 33.57 -3.96
CA THR A 191 -6.39 34.70 -4.86
C THR A 191 -7.47 34.78 -5.95
N GLU A 192 -7.89 35.98 -6.29
CA GLU A 192 -8.81 36.24 -7.43
C GLU A 192 -8.14 35.78 -8.73
N LEU A 193 -8.88 35.08 -9.59
CA LEU A 193 -8.31 34.47 -10.81
C LEU A 193 -7.73 35.49 -11.78
N GLU A 194 -8.40 36.60 -11.97
CA GLU A 194 -7.95 37.70 -12.84
C GLU A 194 -6.65 38.30 -12.33
N TYR A 195 -6.53 38.44 -10.99
CA TYR A 195 -5.31 38.95 -10.39
C TYR A 195 -4.18 37.90 -10.45
N ALA A 196 -4.47 36.63 -10.20
CA ALA A 196 -3.49 35.55 -10.35
C ALA A 196 -2.94 35.48 -11.78
N ALA A 197 -3.82 35.54 -12.80
CA ALA A 197 -3.40 35.57 -14.20
C ALA A 197 -2.56 36.81 -14.53
N ARG A 198 -2.93 37.98 -14.01
CA ARG A 198 -2.16 39.22 -14.17
C ARG A 198 -0.74 39.09 -13.63
N VAL A 199 -0.58 38.57 -12.42
CA VAL A 199 0.74 38.38 -11.79
C VAL A 199 1.56 37.32 -12.53
N CYS A 200 0.96 36.16 -12.82
CA CYS A 200 1.66 35.08 -13.51
C CYS A 200 2.14 35.48 -14.91
N ASN A 201 1.29 36.17 -15.70
CA ASN A 201 1.67 36.64 -17.02
C ASN A 201 2.78 37.69 -16.94
N ALA A 202 2.68 38.66 -16.02
CA ALA A 202 3.71 39.67 -15.85
C ALA A 202 5.10 39.07 -15.41
N VAL A 203 5.08 38.03 -14.60
CA VAL A 203 6.31 37.30 -14.23
C VAL A 203 6.84 36.49 -15.42
N ALA A 204 5.96 35.80 -16.16
CA ALA A 204 6.31 35.05 -17.37
C ALA A 204 6.95 35.97 -18.43
N ASP A 205 6.44 37.19 -18.59
CA ASP A 205 7.03 38.22 -19.47
C ASP A 205 8.44 38.61 -19.04
N VAL A 206 8.71 38.79 -17.73
CA VAL A 206 10.05 39.08 -17.21
C VAL A 206 11.00 37.89 -17.49
N PHE A 207 10.53 36.68 -17.37
CA PHE A 207 11.30 35.46 -17.67
C PHE A 207 11.39 35.14 -19.16
N GLU A 208 10.75 35.96 -20.04
CA GLU A 208 10.78 35.80 -21.49
C GLU A 208 10.22 34.46 -21.95
N ALA A 209 9.11 34.03 -21.32
CA ALA A 209 8.47 32.75 -21.63
C ALA A 209 8.16 32.60 -23.11
N SER A 210 8.58 31.49 -23.71
CA SER A 210 8.32 31.15 -25.10
C SER A 210 8.31 29.63 -25.30
N ALA A 211 7.90 29.15 -26.46
CA ALA A 211 7.93 27.73 -26.77
C ALA A 211 9.36 27.11 -26.66
N ASP A 212 10.39 27.90 -26.94
CA ASP A 212 11.79 27.48 -26.86
C ASP A 212 12.41 27.68 -25.46
N SER A 213 11.80 28.51 -24.60
CA SER A 213 12.22 28.81 -23.24
C SER A 213 11.00 28.80 -22.32
N GLN A 214 10.59 27.60 -21.93
CA GLN A 214 9.40 27.44 -21.10
C GLN A 214 9.64 27.82 -19.65
N VAL A 215 8.64 28.48 -19.04
CA VAL A 215 8.58 28.86 -17.62
C VAL A 215 7.53 28.01 -16.92
N ILE A 216 7.82 27.55 -15.72
CA ILE A 216 6.85 26.82 -14.91
C ILE A 216 6.02 27.83 -14.11
N ILE A 217 4.70 27.80 -14.31
CA ILE A 217 3.74 28.49 -13.46
C ILE A 217 3.04 27.45 -12.59
N ASN A 218 3.34 27.48 -11.31
CA ASN A 218 2.83 26.52 -10.35
C ASN A 218 1.69 27.14 -9.54
N LEU A 219 0.52 26.52 -9.52
CA LEU A 219 -0.69 27.03 -8.90
C LEU A 219 -1.02 26.24 -7.61
N PRO A 220 -0.43 26.64 -6.46
CA PRO A 220 -0.56 25.83 -5.24
C PRO A 220 -1.92 26.02 -4.58
N ALA A 221 -2.60 24.90 -4.30
CA ALA A 221 -3.63 24.87 -3.28
C ALA A 221 -2.95 24.79 -1.89
N THR A 222 -2.25 25.89 -1.52
CA THR A 222 -1.51 26.01 -0.26
C THR A 222 -2.37 25.65 0.94
N VAL A 223 -3.66 25.98 0.88
CA VAL A 223 -4.74 25.42 1.69
C VAL A 223 -5.84 24.99 0.73
N GLU A 224 -6.32 23.78 0.90
CA GLU A 224 -7.45 23.24 0.13
C GLU A 224 -8.75 23.92 0.57
N MET A 225 -9.17 24.96 -0.15
CA MET A 225 -10.31 25.81 0.25
C MET A 225 -11.66 25.37 -0.34
N ALA A 226 -11.65 24.70 -1.50
CA ALA A 226 -12.85 24.31 -2.24
C ALA A 226 -12.85 22.81 -2.58
N THR A 227 -13.94 22.34 -3.18
CA THR A 227 -14.02 20.98 -3.73
C THR A 227 -13.14 20.82 -4.97
N PRO A 228 -12.65 19.59 -5.30
CA PRO A 228 -11.73 19.36 -6.41
C PRO A 228 -12.21 19.85 -7.76
N ASN A 229 -13.52 19.80 -8.03
CA ASN A 229 -14.10 20.30 -9.27
C ASN A 229 -13.96 21.83 -9.40
N VAL A 230 -14.06 22.58 -8.31
CA VAL A 230 -13.84 24.04 -8.31
C VAL A 230 -12.37 24.36 -8.55
N TYR A 231 -11.45 23.59 -7.95
CA TYR A 231 -10.02 23.72 -8.25
C TYR A 231 -9.75 23.44 -9.75
N ALA A 232 -10.32 22.37 -10.31
CA ALA A 232 -10.21 22.08 -11.74
C ALA A 232 -10.76 23.19 -12.63
N ASP A 233 -11.92 23.77 -12.28
CA ASP A 233 -12.46 24.94 -12.98
C ASP A 233 -11.47 26.12 -12.94
N SER A 234 -10.84 26.37 -11.78
CA SER A 234 -9.81 27.42 -11.65
C SER A 234 -8.58 27.12 -12.52
N ILE A 235 -8.14 25.87 -12.59
CA ILE A 235 -6.99 25.46 -13.43
C ILE A 235 -7.32 25.60 -14.93
N GLU A 236 -8.50 25.18 -15.38
CA GLU A 236 -8.89 25.36 -16.78
C GLU A 236 -9.05 26.85 -17.13
N TRP A 237 -9.61 27.64 -16.21
CA TRP A 237 -9.68 29.07 -16.37
C TRP A 237 -8.30 29.71 -16.53
N MET A 238 -7.36 29.38 -15.63
CA MET A 238 -5.98 29.85 -15.71
C MET A 238 -5.29 29.38 -16.99
N SER A 239 -5.44 28.11 -17.37
CA SER A 239 -4.86 27.57 -18.61
C SER A 239 -5.30 28.35 -19.87
N ARG A 240 -6.50 28.90 -19.87
CA ARG A 240 -7.04 29.74 -20.97
C ARG A 240 -6.56 31.19 -20.92
N HIS A 241 -6.10 31.70 -19.78
CA HIS A 241 -5.74 33.11 -19.55
C HIS A 241 -4.22 33.33 -19.35
N LEU A 242 -3.45 32.26 -19.26
CA LEU A 242 -1.98 32.35 -19.27
C LEU A 242 -1.45 32.45 -20.70
N HIS A 243 -0.47 33.35 -20.93
CA HIS A 243 0.13 33.54 -22.25
C HIS A 243 1.61 33.92 -22.17
N PRO A 244 2.42 33.49 -23.17
CA PRO A 244 2.00 32.55 -24.22
C PRO A 244 1.82 31.14 -23.64
N ARG A 245 0.71 30.46 -23.89
CA ARG A 245 0.39 29.15 -23.26
C ARG A 245 1.45 28.08 -23.59
N GLU A 246 1.98 28.08 -24.80
CA GLU A 246 3.02 27.17 -25.25
C GLU A 246 4.39 27.43 -24.56
N GLY A 247 4.59 28.63 -24.03
CA GLY A 247 5.76 29.02 -23.23
C GLY A 247 5.62 28.69 -21.75
N ILE A 248 4.50 28.12 -21.32
CA ILE A 248 4.21 27.87 -19.91
C ILE A 248 3.99 26.39 -19.66
N ILE A 249 4.71 25.85 -18.69
CA ILE A 249 4.45 24.55 -18.07
C ILE A 249 3.55 24.82 -16.87
N LEU A 250 2.25 24.46 -16.99
CA LEU A 250 1.29 24.66 -15.92
C LEU A 250 1.42 23.55 -14.88
N SER A 251 1.83 23.91 -13.67
CA SER A 251 2.09 22.98 -12.56
C SER A 251 1.03 23.09 -11.46
N LEU A 252 0.76 21.98 -10.80
CA LEU A 252 -0.14 21.87 -9.66
C LEU A 252 0.63 21.47 -8.40
N HIS A 253 0.26 22.08 -7.27
CA HIS A 253 0.80 21.72 -5.96
C HIS A 253 -0.33 21.72 -4.91
N PRO A 254 -1.22 20.73 -4.92
CA PRO A 254 -2.30 20.67 -3.95
C PRO A 254 -1.84 20.06 -2.63
N HIS A 255 -2.25 20.70 -1.52
CA HIS A 255 -2.27 20.09 -0.19
C HIS A 255 -3.55 19.26 0.01
N ASN A 256 -3.67 18.60 1.17
CA ASN A 256 -4.71 17.61 1.43
C ASN A 256 -5.61 18.00 2.63
N ASP A 257 -5.82 19.29 2.87
CA ASP A 257 -6.57 19.80 4.04
C ASP A 257 -8.00 19.26 4.14
N ARG A 258 -8.62 18.96 3.01
CA ARG A 258 -9.97 18.40 2.93
C ARG A 258 -9.98 16.88 2.72
N GLY A 259 -8.81 16.22 2.62
CA GLY A 259 -8.67 14.83 2.24
C GLY A 259 -8.96 14.57 0.76
N THR A 260 -8.87 15.59 -0.10
CA THR A 260 -9.20 15.50 -1.53
C THR A 260 -8.05 15.89 -2.46
N GLY A 261 -6.81 15.99 -1.93
CA GLY A 261 -5.63 16.41 -2.68
C GLY A 261 -5.36 15.57 -3.93
N VAL A 262 -5.51 14.24 -3.86
CA VAL A 262 -5.39 13.35 -5.03
C VAL A 262 -6.44 13.68 -6.09
N ALA A 263 -7.70 13.80 -5.70
CA ALA A 263 -8.77 14.15 -6.63
C ALA A 263 -8.57 15.57 -7.24
N ALA A 264 -8.08 16.52 -6.45
CA ALA A 264 -7.75 17.87 -6.94
C ALA A 264 -6.65 17.81 -8.00
N ALA A 265 -5.59 17.01 -7.80
CA ALA A 265 -4.53 16.83 -8.79
C ALA A 265 -5.01 16.14 -10.07
N GLU A 266 -5.78 15.03 -9.95
CA GLU A 266 -6.33 14.33 -11.12
C GLU A 266 -7.24 15.23 -11.97
N LEU A 267 -8.18 15.92 -11.33
CA LEU A 267 -9.10 16.82 -12.04
C LEU A 267 -8.40 18.06 -12.59
N GLY A 268 -7.42 18.62 -11.85
CA GLY A 268 -6.58 19.72 -12.33
C GLY A 268 -5.72 19.31 -13.53
N TYR A 269 -5.24 18.07 -13.56
CA TYR A 269 -4.52 17.54 -14.73
C TYR A 269 -5.44 17.40 -15.95
N LEU A 270 -6.68 16.92 -15.78
CA LEU A 270 -7.70 16.94 -16.84
C LEU A 270 -8.01 18.37 -17.30
N ALA A 271 -7.95 19.34 -16.39
CA ALA A 271 -8.22 20.75 -16.67
C ALA A 271 -7.12 21.46 -17.47
N GLY A 272 -6.00 20.79 -17.73
CA GLY A 272 -4.97 21.27 -18.64
C GLY A 272 -3.62 21.58 -17.99
N ALA A 273 -3.37 21.10 -16.79
CA ALA A 273 -2.04 21.12 -16.22
C ALA A 273 -1.08 20.16 -16.96
N ASP A 274 0.20 20.46 -16.91
CA ASP A 274 1.28 19.71 -17.55
C ASP A 274 2.14 18.94 -16.52
N ARG A 275 2.16 19.43 -15.26
CA ARG A 275 3.08 19.01 -14.21
C ARG A 275 2.37 18.93 -12.86
N ILE A 276 2.83 18.04 -11.99
CA ILE A 276 2.32 17.91 -10.61
C ILE A 276 3.49 17.79 -9.65
N GLU A 277 3.43 18.58 -8.57
CA GLU A 277 4.33 18.50 -7.42
C GLU A 277 3.63 17.81 -6.25
N GLY A 278 4.39 17.02 -5.49
CA GLY A 278 3.88 16.33 -4.32
C GLY A 278 4.96 15.55 -3.57
N CYS A 279 4.54 14.78 -2.59
CA CYS A 279 5.42 13.93 -1.78
C CYS A 279 4.98 12.47 -1.82
N LEU A 280 5.93 11.57 -1.64
CA LEU A 280 5.63 10.15 -1.44
C LEU A 280 4.79 9.99 -0.16
N PHE A 281 3.68 9.24 -0.28
CA PHE A 281 2.68 9.03 0.77
C PHE A 281 2.09 10.33 1.36
N GLY A 282 2.21 11.44 0.65
CA GLY A 282 1.54 12.68 1.00
C GLY A 282 2.08 13.41 2.22
N ASN A 283 3.37 13.24 2.55
CA ASN A 283 3.98 13.98 3.66
C ASN A 283 4.00 15.49 3.40
N GLY A 284 3.85 16.32 4.43
CA GLY A 284 3.89 17.77 4.32
C GLY A 284 3.16 18.50 5.45
N GLU A 285 3.09 19.81 5.33
CA GLU A 285 2.43 20.69 6.30
C GLU A 285 0.98 20.28 6.55
N ARG A 286 0.52 20.43 7.79
CA ARG A 286 -0.85 20.14 8.26
C ARG A 286 -1.28 18.71 7.98
N THR A 287 -1.99 18.47 6.87
CA THR A 287 -2.49 17.16 6.42
C THR A 287 -1.66 16.56 5.28
N GLY A 288 -0.61 17.27 4.87
CA GLY A 288 0.34 16.83 3.85
C GLY A 288 0.08 17.40 2.46
N ASN A 289 1.01 17.10 1.57
CA ASN A 289 0.94 17.33 0.13
C ASN A 289 0.08 16.25 -0.55
N VAL A 290 -0.19 16.43 -1.84
CA VAL A 290 -0.75 15.34 -2.64
C VAL A 290 0.18 14.13 -2.62
N ASP A 291 -0.41 12.95 -2.49
CA ASP A 291 0.30 11.68 -2.45
C ASP A 291 0.68 11.21 -3.87
N LEU A 292 1.97 11.29 -4.21
CA LEU A 292 2.50 10.86 -5.52
C LEU A 292 2.40 9.35 -5.74
N VAL A 293 2.46 8.54 -4.67
CA VAL A 293 2.28 7.09 -4.76
C VAL A 293 0.87 6.77 -5.20
N THR A 294 -0.12 7.36 -4.54
CA THR A 294 -1.53 7.16 -4.90
C THR A 294 -1.82 7.65 -6.32
N LEU A 295 -1.34 8.84 -6.71
CA LEU A 295 -1.53 9.38 -8.07
C LEU A 295 -0.92 8.47 -9.15
N GLY A 296 0.32 8.03 -8.96
CA GLY A 296 1.00 7.17 -9.93
C GLY A 296 0.31 5.82 -10.07
N LEU A 297 -0.07 5.20 -8.96
CA LEU A 297 -0.74 3.90 -8.98
C LEU A 297 -2.20 3.97 -9.45
N ASN A 298 -2.90 5.10 -9.24
CA ASN A 298 -4.20 5.33 -9.87
C ASN A 298 -4.11 5.31 -11.41
N MET A 299 -3.04 5.86 -11.99
CA MET A 299 -2.79 5.77 -13.43
C MET A 299 -2.45 4.34 -13.86
N PHE A 300 -1.57 3.67 -13.11
CA PHE A 300 -1.14 2.30 -13.38
C PHE A 300 -2.33 1.33 -13.48
N VAL A 301 -3.26 1.37 -12.54
CA VAL A 301 -4.45 0.50 -12.54
C VAL A 301 -5.47 0.85 -13.64
N GLN A 302 -5.27 1.94 -14.36
CA GLN A 302 -6.02 2.32 -15.55
C GLN A 302 -5.27 2.02 -16.85
N GLY A 303 -4.13 1.30 -16.77
CA GLY A 303 -3.32 0.94 -17.92
C GLY A 303 -2.49 2.10 -18.47
N ILE A 304 -2.19 3.10 -17.65
CA ILE A 304 -1.36 4.26 -18.01
C ILE A 304 -0.04 4.13 -17.25
N ASP A 305 1.07 4.07 -17.98
CA ASP A 305 2.41 4.06 -17.39
C ASP A 305 2.64 5.37 -16.62
N PRO A 306 2.82 5.32 -15.27
CA PRO A 306 3.11 6.50 -14.47
C PRO A 306 4.51 7.07 -14.72
N MET A 307 5.37 6.38 -15.47
CA MET A 307 6.79 6.71 -15.70
C MET A 307 7.64 6.75 -14.41
N ILE A 308 7.12 6.23 -13.32
CA ILE A 308 7.75 6.08 -12.01
C ILE A 308 7.62 4.63 -11.57
N ASP A 309 8.69 4.06 -11.06
CA ASP A 309 8.73 2.66 -10.62
C ASP A 309 8.25 2.50 -9.18
N PHE A 310 7.14 1.78 -9.00
CA PHE A 310 6.56 1.40 -7.72
C PHE A 310 6.64 -0.11 -7.46
N SER A 311 7.45 -0.85 -8.21
CA SER A 311 7.49 -2.32 -8.16
C SER A 311 7.99 -2.92 -6.84
N ASP A 312 8.60 -2.12 -5.95
CA ASP A 312 8.91 -2.49 -4.55
C ASP A 312 8.36 -1.43 -3.59
N ILE A 313 7.04 -1.45 -3.42
CA ILE A 313 6.33 -0.47 -2.58
C ILE A 313 6.77 -0.53 -1.12
N ASP A 314 7.20 -1.70 -0.63
CA ASP A 314 7.63 -1.88 0.75
C ASP A 314 9.02 -1.30 1.00
N GLU A 315 9.95 -1.37 0.03
CA GLU A 315 11.23 -0.66 0.14
C GLU A 315 11.03 0.86 0.10
N ILE A 316 10.17 1.34 -0.82
CA ILE A 316 9.82 2.76 -0.92
C ILE A 316 9.26 3.23 0.42
N ARG A 317 8.26 2.56 0.97
CA ARG A 317 7.64 2.89 2.25
C ARG A 317 8.65 2.92 3.40
N ARG A 318 9.42 1.85 3.58
CA ARG A 318 10.44 1.78 4.65
C ARG A 318 11.48 2.88 4.55
N THR A 319 11.88 3.24 3.33
CA THR A 319 12.83 4.33 3.11
C THR A 319 12.22 5.68 3.47
N VAL A 320 10.97 5.93 3.06
CA VAL A 320 10.24 7.15 3.41
C VAL A 320 10.04 7.26 4.93
N GLU A 321 9.59 6.19 5.60
CA GLU A 321 9.42 6.15 7.05
C GLU A 321 10.75 6.41 7.79
N TYR A 322 11.84 5.82 7.31
CA TYR A 322 13.18 6.07 7.85
C TYR A 322 13.62 7.53 7.66
N CYS A 323 13.38 8.12 6.48
CA CYS A 323 13.78 9.49 6.20
C CYS A 323 12.93 10.50 6.96
N ASN A 324 11.63 10.30 7.02
CA ASN A 324 10.68 11.20 7.67
C ASN A 324 10.59 11.00 9.19
N GLN A 325 11.01 9.86 9.72
CA GLN A 325 10.80 9.45 11.12
C GLN A 325 9.30 9.48 11.51
N LEU A 326 8.44 9.23 10.54
CA LEU A 326 6.98 9.13 10.69
C LEU A 326 6.48 7.87 9.98
N PRO A 327 5.54 7.12 10.56
CA PRO A 327 4.97 5.94 9.92
C PRO A 327 4.03 6.35 8.78
N VAL A 328 3.98 5.55 7.74
CA VAL A 328 2.93 5.59 6.73
C VAL A 328 1.68 4.93 7.31
N ALA A 329 0.51 5.53 7.11
CA ALA A 329 -0.73 4.99 7.65
C ALA A 329 -1.01 3.57 7.13
N GLU A 330 -1.44 2.65 8.01
CA GLU A 330 -1.73 1.25 7.67
C GLU A 330 -2.76 1.08 6.54
N ARG A 331 -3.59 2.09 6.31
CA ARG A 331 -4.60 2.14 5.24
C ARG A 331 -4.29 3.18 4.17
N SER A 332 -3.04 3.64 4.09
CA SER A 332 -2.59 4.47 2.96
C SER A 332 -2.81 3.69 1.65
N PRO A 333 -3.43 4.29 0.63
CA PRO A 333 -3.69 3.59 -0.62
C PRO A 333 -2.43 2.91 -1.18
N TYR A 334 -2.58 1.68 -1.65
CA TYR A 334 -1.53 0.81 -2.21
C TYR A 334 -0.37 0.46 -1.27
N GLY A 335 0.10 1.40 -0.44
CA GLY A 335 1.33 1.25 0.35
C GLY A 335 1.12 0.78 1.79
N GLY A 336 -0.07 0.95 2.38
CA GLY A 336 -0.35 0.58 3.76
C GLY A 336 -0.35 -0.94 3.99
N ASP A 337 -0.09 -1.37 5.22
CA ASP A 337 -0.01 -2.79 5.58
C ASP A 337 -1.34 -3.54 5.44
N LEU A 338 -2.48 -2.84 5.53
CA LEU A 338 -3.81 -3.44 5.53
C LEU A 338 -4.55 -3.31 4.19
N VAL A 339 -3.95 -2.70 3.16
CA VAL A 339 -4.66 -2.38 1.92
C VAL A 339 -4.95 -3.60 1.03
N PHE A 340 -4.13 -4.65 1.14
CA PHE A 340 -4.33 -5.92 0.43
C PHE A 340 -4.90 -7.01 1.34
N THR A 341 -5.50 -6.64 2.45
CA THR A 341 -6.00 -7.56 3.46
C THR A 341 -7.52 -7.71 3.39
N ALA A 342 -8.00 -8.94 3.39
CA ALA A 342 -9.41 -9.27 3.50
C ALA A 342 -9.67 -10.02 4.81
N PHE A 343 -10.54 -9.48 5.68
CA PHE A 343 -10.93 -10.10 6.95
C PHE A 343 -12.27 -10.83 6.85
N SER A 344 -13.18 -10.38 5.98
CA SER A 344 -14.47 -11.03 5.77
C SER A 344 -14.31 -12.36 5.03
N GLY A 345 -14.88 -13.43 5.54
CA GLY A 345 -14.81 -14.76 4.91
C GLY A 345 -15.39 -14.82 3.50
N SER A 346 -16.41 -14.01 3.20
CA SER A 346 -16.96 -13.92 1.85
C SER A 346 -16.01 -13.24 0.87
N HIS A 347 -15.25 -12.22 1.33
CA HIS A 347 -14.24 -11.58 0.51
C HIS A 347 -13.05 -12.50 0.26
N GLN A 348 -12.59 -13.23 1.29
CA GLN A 348 -11.52 -14.21 1.16
C GLN A 348 -11.87 -15.32 0.16
N ASP A 349 -13.09 -15.86 0.23
CA ASP A 349 -13.58 -16.87 -0.73
C ASP A 349 -13.64 -16.32 -2.17
N ALA A 350 -14.07 -15.07 -2.33
CA ALA A 350 -14.11 -14.42 -3.64
C ALA A 350 -12.72 -14.15 -4.23
N ILE A 351 -11.76 -13.70 -3.40
CA ILE A 351 -10.37 -13.50 -3.81
C ILE A 351 -9.75 -14.84 -4.26
N LYS A 352 -9.92 -15.90 -3.45
CA LYS A 352 -9.44 -17.25 -3.81
C LYS A 352 -9.97 -17.70 -5.18
N LYS A 353 -11.29 -17.60 -5.37
CA LYS A 353 -11.94 -17.96 -6.65
C LYS A 353 -11.47 -17.07 -7.80
N GLY A 354 -11.17 -15.80 -7.51
CA GLY A 354 -10.63 -14.86 -8.49
C GLY A 354 -9.26 -15.30 -9.00
N PHE A 355 -8.34 -15.70 -8.11
CA PHE A 355 -7.03 -16.24 -8.50
C PHE A 355 -7.16 -17.52 -9.30
N GLU A 356 -7.98 -18.49 -8.85
CA GLU A 356 -8.23 -19.74 -9.57
C GLU A 356 -8.82 -19.51 -10.98
N ALA A 357 -9.71 -18.54 -11.12
CA ALA A 357 -10.28 -18.17 -12.41
C ALA A 357 -9.25 -17.50 -13.32
N LEU A 358 -8.44 -16.58 -12.78
CA LEU A 358 -7.39 -15.88 -13.52
C LEU A 358 -6.37 -16.87 -14.11
N GLU A 359 -5.89 -17.83 -13.30
CA GLU A 359 -4.96 -18.88 -13.74
C GLU A 359 -5.57 -19.74 -14.86
N LYS A 360 -6.83 -20.16 -14.69
CA LYS A 360 -7.55 -20.95 -15.68
C LYS A 360 -7.73 -20.21 -17.01
N ASP A 361 -8.12 -18.92 -16.94
CA ASP A 361 -8.42 -18.12 -18.12
C ASP A 361 -7.12 -17.76 -18.87
N ALA A 362 -6.03 -17.44 -18.15
CA ALA A 362 -4.72 -17.25 -18.75
C ALA A 362 -4.22 -18.50 -19.47
N ALA A 363 -4.31 -19.67 -18.83
CA ALA A 363 -3.95 -20.95 -19.43
C ALA A 363 -4.80 -21.27 -20.67
N ALA A 364 -6.11 -21.01 -20.63
CA ALA A 364 -6.99 -21.19 -21.78
C ALA A 364 -6.66 -20.26 -22.95
N ALA A 365 -6.13 -19.06 -22.65
CA ALA A 365 -5.65 -18.10 -23.64
C ALA A 365 -4.21 -18.38 -24.12
N GLY A 366 -3.51 -19.37 -23.53
CA GLY A 366 -2.11 -19.67 -23.83
C GLY A 366 -1.13 -18.57 -23.40
N LYS A 367 -1.47 -17.81 -22.32
CA LYS A 367 -0.68 -16.71 -21.77
C LYS A 367 -0.17 -17.07 -20.39
N ASP A 368 0.94 -16.43 -19.99
CA ASP A 368 1.34 -16.39 -18.60
C ASP A 368 0.34 -15.53 -17.80
N VAL A 369 0.17 -15.84 -16.51
CA VAL A 369 -0.72 -15.07 -15.62
C VAL A 369 -0.27 -13.62 -15.52
N SER A 370 1.04 -13.36 -15.51
CA SER A 370 1.63 -12.01 -15.47
C SER A 370 1.31 -11.15 -16.69
N ASP A 371 1.01 -11.77 -17.84
CA ASP A 371 0.66 -11.11 -19.10
C ASP A 371 -0.85 -11.07 -19.35
N PHE A 372 -1.64 -11.52 -18.37
CA PHE A 372 -3.10 -11.60 -18.50
C PHE A 372 -3.78 -10.44 -17.79
N THR A 373 -4.92 -9.99 -18.32
CA THR A 373 -5.66 -8.86 -17.74
C THR A 373 -6.08 -9.17 -16.29
N TRP A 374 -5.71 -8.30 -15.36
CA TRP A 374 -6.04 -8.44 -13.94
C TRP A 374 -7.54 -8.35 -13.67
N GLN A 375 -8.12 -9.37 -13.03
CA GLN A 375 -9.55 -9.47 -12.74
C GLN A 375 -9.82 -10.25 -11.44
N VAL A 376 -9.19 -9.87 -10.33
CA VAL A 376 -9.43 -10.50 -9.03
C VAL A 376 -10.36 -9.61 -8.19
N PRO A 377 -11.50 -10.14 -7.67
CA PRO A 377 -12.40 -9.36 -6.84
C PRO A 377 -11.70 -8.77 -5.61
N TYR A 378 -12.10 -7.54 -5.22
CA TYR A 378 -11.59 -6.80 -4.04
C TYR A 378 -10.12 -6.38 -4.09
N LEU A 379 -9.38 -6.74 -5.12
CA LEU A 379 -7.99 -6.33 -5.32
C LEU A 379 -7.89 -5.44 -6.57
N PRO A 380 -7.70 -4.13 -6.40
CA PRO A 380 -7.62 -3.19 -7.53
C PRO A 380 -6.35 -3.35 -8.36
N VAL A 381 -5.34 -3.99 -7.82
CA VAL A 381 -4.04 -4.25 -8.44
C VAL A 381 -3.52 -5.61 -8.00
N ASP A 382 -2.69 -6.26 -8.82
CA ASP A 382 -1.94 -7.44 -8.39
C ASP A 382 -0.88 -7.03 -7.35
N PRO A 383 -0.92 -7.55 -6.12
CA PRO A 383 0.12 -7.26 -5.14
C PRO A 383 1.54 -7.57 -5.62
N LYS A 384 1.72 -8.55 -6.51
CA LYS A 384 3.03 -8.90 -7.08
C LYS A 384 3.63 -7.79 -7.93
N ASP A 385 2.81 -7.01 -8.64
CA ASP A 385 3.28 -5.87 -9.42
C ASP A 385 3.90 -4.77 -8.55
N LEU A 386 3.59 -4.79 -7.24
CA LEU A 386 4.10 -3.86 -6.24
C LEU A 386 5.15 -4.51 -5.31
N GLY A 387 5.69 -5.70 -5.67
CA GLY A 387 6.69 -6.42 -4.89
C GLY A 387 6.13 -7.10 -3.64
N ARG A 388 4.80 -7.22 -3.48
CA ARG A 388 4.14 -7.89 -2.36
C ARG A 388 3.73 -9.31 -2.70
N SER A 389 3.69 -10.16 -1.67
CA SER A 389 3.21 -11.53 -1.81
C SER A 389 1.71 -11.64 -1.56
N TYR A 390 1.11 -12.71 -2.08
CA TYR A 390 -0.31 -12.99 -1.88
C TYR A 390 -0.65 -13.40 -0.43
N GLU A 391 0.32 -13.90 0.33
CA GLU A 391 0.14 -14.28 1.75
C GLU A 391 -0.26 -13.08 2.62
N ALA A 392 0.15 -11.87 2.23
CA ALA A 392 -0.26 -10.64 2.91
C ALA A 392 -1.71 -10.23 2.62
N VAL A 393 -2.37 -10.83 1.61
CA VAL A 393 -3.72 -10.45 1.16
C VAL A 393 -4.80 -11.05 2.04
N ILE A 394 -4.59 -12.28 2.55
CA ILE A 394 -5.55 -12.97 3.39
C ILE A 394 -4.98 -13.09 4.79
N ARG A 395 -5.61 -12.43 5.75
CA ARG A 395 -5.26 -12.47 7.17
C ARG A 395 -6.40 -13.10 7.97
N VAL A 396 -6.05 -13.76 9.06
CA VAL A 396 -7.01 -14.50 9.87
C VAL A 396 -7.19 -13.82 11.22
N ASN A 397 -8.45 -13.48 11.55
CA ASN A 397 -8.86 -12.99 12.86
C ASN A 397 -10.26 -13.54 13.21
N SER A 398 -10.88 -13.08 14.29
CA SER A 398 -12.21 -13.51 14.72
C SER A 398 -13.33 -13.30 13.67
N GLN A 399 -13.12 -12.43 12.69
CA GLN A 399 -14.05 -12.15 11.58
C GLN A 399 -13.74 -12.96 10.31
N SER A 400 -12.63 -13.71 10.31
CA SER A 400 -12.22 -14.51 9.16
C SER A 400 -12.99 -15.82 9.10
N GLY A 401 -13.62 -16.08 7.98
CA GLY A 401 -14.32 -17.34 7.75
C GLY A 401 -13.36 -18.48 7.35
N LYS A 402 -13.93 -19.69 7.23
CA LYS A 402 -13.22 -20.91 6.84
C LYS A 402 -12.42 -20.83 5.53
N GLY A 403 -12.79 -19.93 4.62
CA GLY A 403 -12.12 -19.79 3.32
C GLY A 403 -10.68 -19.31 3.43
N GLY A 404 -10.39 -18.32 4.29
CA GLY A 404 -9.04 -17.81 4.48
C GLY A 404 -8.11 -18.82 5.16
N VAL A 405 -8.61 -19.53 6.16
CA VAL A 405 -7.87 -20.59 6.85
C VAL A 405 -7.49 -21.72 5.90
N ALA A 406 -8.48 -22.19 5.11
CA ALA A 406 -8.26 -23.27 4.14
C ALA A 406 -7.24 -22.86 3.04
N TYR A 407 -7.33 -21.61 2.57
CA TYR A 407 -6.38 -21.09 1.58
C TYR A 407 -4.93 -21.10 2.10
N LEU A 408 -4.69 -20.58 3.31
CA LEU A 408 -3.34 -20.56 3.89
C LEU A 408 -2.77 -21.97 4.10
N LEU A 409 -3.54 -22.89 4.67
CA LEU A 409 -3.10 -24.28 4.86
C LEU A 409 -2.79 -24.98 3.54
N LYS A 410 -3.61 -24.73 2.49
CA LYS A 410 -3.39 -25.34 1.18
C LYS A 410 -2.13 -24.79 0.51
N ASN A 411 -1.91 -23.48 0.53
CA ASN A 411 -0.80 -22.85 -0.19
C ASN A 411 0.54 -22.96 0.54
N GLU A 412 0.55 -22.82 1.86
CA GLU A 412 1.79 -22.84 2.63
C GLU A 412 2.22 -24.26 3.04
N HIS A 413 1.26 -25.17 3.23
CA HIS A 413 1.52 -26.51 3.77
C HIS A 413 0.99 -27.66 2.88
N SER A 414 0.44 -27.35 1.71
CA SER A 414 -0.17 -28.30 0.78
C SER A 414 -1.30 -29.15 1.40
N LEU A 415 -1.98 -28.62 2.44
CA LEU A 415 -3.06 -29.30 3.15
C LEU A 415 -4.42 -28.90 2.59
N ASP A 416 -5.05 -29.78 1.82
CA ASP A 416 -6.40 -29.60 1.28
C ASP A 416 -7.46 -30.26 2.19
N LEU A 417 -7.84 -29.56 3.24
CA LEU A 417 -8.79 -30.08 4.24
C LEU A 417 -10.16 -30.33 3.64
N PRO A 418 -10.82 -31.45 3.98
CA PRO A 418 -12.25 -31.64 3.70
C PRO A 418 -13.11 -30.48 4.25
N ARG A 419 -14.19 -30.14 3.54
CA ARG A 419 -15.00 -28.96 3.88
C ARG A 419 -15.47 -28.94 5.34
N ARG A 420 -15.84 -30.08 5.92
CA ARG A 420 -16.29 -30.18 7.32
C ARG A 420 -15.12 -29.99 8.30
N ALA A 421 -13.94 -30.50 7.97
CA ALA A 421 -12.70 -30.24 8.74
C ALA A 421 -12.31 -28.75 8.70
N GLN A 422 -12.47 -28.06 7.56
CA GLN A 422 -12.28 -26.61 7.47
C GLN A 422 -13.18 -25.85 8.43
N ILE A 423 -14.44 -26.27 8.54
CA ILE A 423 -15.42 -25.63 9.45
C ILE A 423 -14.98 -25.85 10.91
N GLU A 424 -14.61 -27.08 11.26
CA GLU A 424 -14.16 -27.41 12.62
C GLU A 424 -12.91 -26.62 13.01
N PHE A 425 -11.89 -26.60 12.15
CA PHE A 425 -10.65 -25.88 12.44
C PHE A 425 -10.85 -24.35 12.51
N SER A 426 -11.73 -23.80 11.67
CA SER A 426 -12.10 -22.38 11.80
C SER A 426 -12.70 -22.06 13.16
N GLY A 427 -13.47 -22.98 13.75
CA GLY A 427 -13.98 -22.83 15.11
C GLY A 427 -12.88 -22.88 16.18
N VAL A 428 -11.82 -23.66 15.97
CA VAL A 428 -10.63 -23.67 16.87
C VAL A 428 -9.94 -22.31 16.86
N ILE A 429 -9.69 -21.76 15.67
CA ILE A 429 -9.07 -20.46 15.52
C ILE A 429 -9.93 -19.36 16.14
N GLN A 430 -11.24 -19.40 15.89
CA GLN A 430 -12.17 -18.41 16.42
C GLN A 430 -12.13 -18.37 17.96
N ARG A 431 -12.22 -19.54 18.61
CA ARG A 431 -12.08 -19.61 20.08
C ARG A 431 -10.78 -19.00 20.58
N ARG A 432 -9.67 -19.22 19.86
CA ARG A 432 -8.38 -18.65 20.22
C ARG A 432 -8.34 -17.13 20.08
N THR A 433 -8.83 -16.62 18.94
CA THR A 433 -8.86 -15.17 18.66
C THR A 433 -9.86 -14.43 19.53
N ASP A 434 -10.99 -15.03 19.88
CA ASP A 434 -11.97 -14.46 20.82
C ASP A 434 -11.40 -14.34 22.24
N THR A 435 -10.48 -15.24 22.63
CA THR A 435 -9.87 -15.26 23.96
C THR A 435 -8.69 -14.29 24.07
N VAL A 436 -7.83 -14.24 23.06
CA VAL A 436 -6.55 -13.50 23.11
C VAL A 436 -6.65 -12.17 22.34
N GLY A 437 -7.62 -12.06 21.42
CA GLY A 437 -7.71 -10.96 20.46
C GLY A 437 -6.63 -11.03 19.38
N GLY A 438 -6.69 -10.07 18.44
CA GLY A 438 -5.65 -9.89 17.44
C GLY A 438 -5.81 -10.76 16.18
N GLU A 439 -4.77 -10.74 15.40
CA GLU A 439 -4.61 -11.45 14.13
C GLU A 439 -3.77 -12.70 14.33
N VAL A 440 -4.03 -13.74 13.53
CA VAL A 440 -3.24 -14.99 13.52
C VAL A 440 -2.41 -15.00 12.23
N SER A 441 -1.09 -14.99 12.37
CA SER A 441 -0.17 -15.13 11.23
C SER A 441 -0.18 -16.56 10.66
N GLY A 442 0.31 -16.77 9.44
CA GLY A 442 0.44 -18.12 8.84
C GLY A 442 1.21 -19.08 9.74
N ALA A 443 2.32 -18.66 10.34
CA ALA A 443 3.10 -19.45 11.28
C ALA A 443 2.31 -19.82 12.55
N GLN A 444 1.55 -18.90 13.12
CA GLN A 444 0.68 -19.16 14.27
C GLN A 444 -0.49 -20.08 13.90
N LEU A 445 -1.05 -19.92 12.70
CA LEU A 445 -2.10 -20.81 12.19
C LEU A 445 -1.59 -22.24 12.04
N TRP A 446 -0.38 -22.39 11.50
CA TRP A 446 0.26 -23.70 11.40
C TRP A 446 0.51 -24.33 12.79
N GLN A 447 1.01 -23.54 13.74
CA GLN A 447 1.19 -24.02 15.12
C GLN A 447 -0.13 -24.46 15.74
N LEU A 448 -1.20 -23.68 15.60
CA LEU A 448 -2.54 -24.04 16.09
C LEU A 448 -3.06 -25.32 15.42
N PHE A 449 -2.77 -25.53 14.13
CA PHE A 449 -3.14 -26.74 13.43
C PHE A 449 -2.36 -27.96 13.97
N GLN A 450 -1.05 -27.80 14.19
CA GLN A 450 -0.24 -28.86 14.79
C GLN A 450 -0.70 -29.21 16.20
N ASP A 451 -0.90 -28.20 17.05
CA ASP A 451 -1.33 -28.39 18.44
C ASP A 451 -2.72 -29.06 18.53
N GLU A 452 -3.60 -28.81 17.56
CA GLU A 452 -4.94 -29.37 17.57
C GLU A 452 -5.01 -30.78 16.99
N TYR A 453 -4.30 -31.07 15.89
CA TYR A 453 -4.50 -32.31 15.12
C TYR A 453 -3.30 -33.24 15.08
N LEU A 454 -2.08 -32.72 15.24
CA LEU A 454 -0.87 -33.52 15.04
C LEU A 454 -0.14 -33.76 16.37
N PRO A 455 0.29 -34.99 16.65
CA PRO A 455 1.05 -35.26 17.88
C PRO A 455 2.40 -34.53 17.83
N SER A 456 2.77 -33.85 18.93
CA SER A 456 4.09 -33.28 19.06
C SER A 456 5.14 -34.43 19.18
N ASN A 457 6.25 -34.25 18.46
CA ASN A 457 7.40 -35.18 18.60
C ASN A 457 8.33 -34.80 19.78
N ASP A 458 7.92 -33.85 20.61
CA ASP A 458 8.73 -33.40 21.73
C ASP A 458 8.80 -34.45 22.84
N SER A 459 9.99 -34.68 23.30
CA SER A 459 10.38 -35.72 24.25
C SER A 459 9.72 -35.68 25.63
N ASP A 460 8.94 -34.62 25.92
CA ASP A 460 8.40 -34.35 27.26
C ASP A 460 6.87 -34.40 27.38
N GLY A 461 6.15 -34.67 26.30
CA GLY A 461 4.67 -34.65 26.32
C GLY A 461 4.06 -35.70 25.41
N GLN A 462 3.39 -36.68 25.98
CA GLN A 462 2.48 -37.52 25.23
C GLN A 462 1.30 -36.62 24.76
N TRP A 463 1.13 -36.48 23.43
CA TRP A 463 0.05 -35.67 22.84
C TRP A 463 -1.33 -36.33 23.02
N GLY A 464 -1.65 -36.85 24.06
CA GLY A 464 -2.89 -37.55 24.36
C GLY A 464 -2.64 -38.97 24.88
N ARG A 465 -3.75 -39.69 25.07
CA ARG A 465 -3.67 -41.02 25.69
C ARG A 465 -2.96 -42.06 24.81
N TYR A 466 -3.16 -41.97 23.48
CA TYR A 466 -2.64 -42.96 22.54
C TYR A 466 -1.62 -42.35 21.59
N SER A 467 -0.52 -43.07 21.32
CA SER A 467 0.31 -42.84 20.14
C SER A 467 0.68 -44.16 19.47
N LEU A 468 0.74 -44.13 18.12
CA LEU A 468 1.05 -45.31 17.31
C LEU A 468 2.55 -45.36 17.02
N GLY A 469 3.21 -46.44 17.44
CA GLY A 469 4.58 -46.72 17.13
C GLY A 469 4.75 -47.45 15.80
N SER A 470 4.97 -48.78 15.83
CA SER A 470 5.05 -49.61 14.62
C SER A 470 3.83 -50.50 14.49
N PHE A 471 3.55 -50.90 13.25
CA PHE A 471 2.52 -51.89 12.98
C PHE A 471 2.93 -52.85 11.84
N SER A 472 2.26 -53.99 11.78
CA SER A 472 2.25 -54.90 10.63
C SER A 472 0.82 -55.36 10.36
N THR A 473 0.52 -55.67 9.10
CA THR A 473 -0.78 -56.20 8.69
C THR A 473 -0.61 -57.52 7.96
N GLU A 474 -1.44 -58.48 8.28
CA GLU A 474 -1.62 -59.72 7.53
C GLU A 474 -3.05 -59.79 7.01
N THR A 475 -3.24 -60.23 5.77
CA THR A 475 -4.57 -60.44 5.18
C THR A 475 -4.73 -61.92 4.92
N ASP A 476 -5.80 -62.51 5.43
CA ASP A 476 -6.11 -63.94 5.23
C ASP A 476 -6.82 -64.20 3.90
N GLU A 477 -7.12 -65.46 3.60
CA GLU A 477 -7.80 -65.89 2.37
C GLU A 477 -9.23 -65.37 2.27
N SER A 478 -9.87 -64.97 3.38
CA SER A 478 -11.21 -64.35 3.41
C SER A 478 -11.20 -62.86 3.14
N GLY A 479 -10.03 -62.22 3.13
CA GLY A 479 -9.85 -60.78 3.03
C GLY A 479 -9.91 -60.06 4.38
N GLU A 480 -9.95 -60.78 5.50
CA GLU A 480 -9.84 -60.20 6.84
C GLU A 480 -8.42 -59.73 7.11
N VAL A 481 -8.25 -58.50 7.61
CA VAL A 481 -6.96 -57.90 7.95
C VAL A 481 -6.73 -58.05 9.46
N THR A 482 -5.65 -58.69 9.82
CA THR A 482 -5.10 -58.67 11.19
C THR A 482 -4.06 -57.53 11.28
N LEU A 483 -4.26 -56.62 12.22
CA LEU A 483 -3.32 -55.53 12.55
C LEU A 483 -2.62 -55.87 13.87
N ASP A 484 -1.30 -56.01 13.83
CA ASP A 484 -0.46 -56.15 15.03
C ASP A 484 0.26 -54.80 15.25
N ALA A 485 -0.14 -54.06 16.27
CA ALA A 485 0.34 -52.71 16.51
C ALA A 485 1.03 -52.55 17.86
N THR A 486 2.07 -51.73 17.86
CA THR A 486 2.72 -51.25 19.09
C THR A 486 2.15 -49.86 19.37
N LEU A 487 1.41 -49.74 20.46
CA LEU A 487 0.82 -48.50 20.94
C LEU A 487 1.54 -48.03 22.20
N ASN A 488 1.64 -46.72 22.36
CA ASN A 488 1.90 -46.14 23.68
C ASN A 488 0.55 -45.67 24.23
N VAL A 489 0.16 -46.22 25.39
CA VAL A 489 -1.07 -45.89 26.11
C VAL A 489 -0.71 -45.31 27.46
N ASP A 490 -1.04 -44.05 27.70
CA ASP A 490 -0.71 -43.30 28.93
C ASP A 490 0.80 -43.39 29.32
N GLY A 491 1.69 -43.32 28.31
CA GLY A 491 3.14 -43.40 28.50
C GLY A 491 3.70 -44.82 28.58
N VAL A 492 2.87 -45.87 28.52
CA VAL A 492 3.28 -47.26 28.58
C VAL A 492 3.16 -47.91 27.19
N GLN A 493 4.27 -48.50 26.72
CA GLN A 493 4.27 -49.21 25.45
C GLN A 493 3.59 -50.58 25.61
N VAL A 494 2.57 -50.83 24.79
CA VAL A 494 1.79 -52.06 24.73
C VAL A 494 1.70 -52.59 23.31
N ARG A 495 1.71 -53.90 23.14
CA ARG A 495 1.42 -54.56 21.87
C ARG A 495 -0.04 -55.04 21.87
N ARG A 496 -0.76 -54.77 20.80
CA ARG A 496 -2.16 -55.12 20.62
C ARG A 496 -2.38 -55.68 19.23
N THR A 497 -3.34 -56.59 19.12
CA THR A 497 -3.73 -57.18 17.85
C THR A 497 -5.22 -57.03 17.71
N GLY A 498 -5.69 -56.60 16.54
CA GLY A 498 -7.11 -56.48 16.22
C GLY A 498 -7.37 -56.95 14.80
N THR A 499 -8.64 -57.21 14.48
CA THR A 499 -9.05 -57.72 13.17
C THR A 499 -10.15 -56.85 12.57
N GLY A 500 -10.25 -56.85 11.21
CA GLY A 500 -11.26 -56.09 10.51
C GLY A 500 -11.16 -56.23 8.99
N ASN A 501 -12.01 -55.52 8.28
CA ASN A 501 -12.00 -55.52 6.81
C ASN A 501 -10.92 -54.60 6.20
N GLY A 502 -10.04 -54.07 7.05
CA GLY A 502 -8.92 -53.20 6.67
C GLY A 502 -8.19 -52.65 7.89
N PRO A 503 -7.02 -52.02 7.71
CA PRO A 503 -6.20 -51.53 8.82
C PRO A 503 -6.89 -50.59 9.80
N ILE A 504 -7.78 -49.70 9.27
CA ILE A 504 -8.57 -48.80 10.11
C ILE A 504 -9.53 -49.60 10.99
N ALA A 505 -10.32 -50.53 10.41
CA ALA A 505 -11.25 -51.36 11.16
C ALA A 505 -10.57 -52.21 12.23
N ALA A 506 -9.39 -52.76 11.92
CA ALA A 506 -8.61 -53.53 12.86
C ALA A 506 -8.03 -52.65 14.02
N LEU A 507 -7.72 -51.36 13.75
CA LEU A 507 -7.39 -50.41 14.82
C LEU A 507 -8.57 -50.08 15.71
N LEU A 508 -9.76 -49.94 15.12
CA LEU A 508 -10.99 -49.72 15.89
C LEU A 508 -11.30 -50.89 16.83
N ASP A 509 -11.05 -52.13 16.39
CA ASP A 509 -11.20 -53.31 17.19
C ASP A 509 -10.23 -53.26 18.43
N ILE A 510 -8.98 -52.90 18.21
CA ILE A 510 -8.02 -52.68 19.29
C ILE A 510 -8.49 -51.61 20.30
N LEU A 511 -9.01 -50.47 19.79
CA LEU A 511 -9.46 -49.39 20.66
C LEU A 511 -10.72 -49.77 21.45
N SER A 512 -11.57 -50.64 20.88
CA SER A 512 -12.75 -51.13 21.55
C SER A 512 -12.44 -52.01 22.77
N GLU A 513 -11.32 -52.76 22.75
CA GLU A 513 -10.85 -53.53 23.89
C GLU A 513 -10.46 -52.63 25.09
N ASP A 514 -9.96 -51.39 24.79
CA ASP A 514 -9.66 -50.39 25.80
C ASP A 514 -10.92 -49.59 26.22
N GLY A 515 -12.10 -49.94 25.74
CA GLY A 515 -13.38 -49.32 26.05
C GLY A 515 -13.66 -48.01 25.29
N VAL A 516 -12.96 -47.78 24.20
CA VAL A 516 -13.15 -46.60 23.36
C VAL A 516 -14.03 -46.97 22.15
N ASP A 517 -15.28 -46.52 22.15
CA ASP A 517 -16.22 -46.71 21.01
C ASP A 517 -15.95 -45.66 19.93
N VAL A 518 -15.49 -46.10 18.76
CA VAL A 518 -15.14 -45.26 17.62
C VAL A 518 -15.82 -45.72 16.35
N ARG A 519 -16.45 -44.83 15.63
CA ARG A 519 -16.99 -45.09 14.29
C ARG A 519 -16.46 -44.08 13.29
N VAL A 520 -15.91 -44.53 12.18
CA VAL A 520 -15.50 -43.67 11.06
C VAL A 520 -16.74 -43.22 10.28
N LEU A 521 -16.87 -41.92 10.08
CA LEU A 521 -17.99 -41.29 9.36
C LEU A 521 -17.59 -40.79 7.97
N ASP A 522 -16.34 -40.31 7.82
CA ASP A 522 -15.83 -39.83 6.55
C ASP A 522 -14.31 -40.02 6.51
N TYR A 523 -13.76 -40.15 5.30
CA TYR A 523 -12.35 -40.37 5.07
C TYR A 523 -11.89 -39.72 3.79
N SER A 524 -10.74 -39.02 3.83
CA SER A 524 -10.08 -38.42 2.68
C SER A 524 -8.58 -38.43 2.87
N GLU A 525 -7.84 -38.63 1.79
CA GLU A 525 -6.37 -38.51 1.79
C GLU A 525 -5.86 -37.90 0.50
N HIS A 526 -4.68 -37.29 0.54
CA HIS A 526 -3.95 -36.81 -0.63
C HIS A 526 -2.45 -36.72 -0.35
N ALA A 527 -1.66 -36.67 -1.42
CA ALA A 527 -0.22 -36.48 -1.33
C ALA A 527 0.12 -34.99 -1.07
N LEU A 528 1.07 -34.73 -0.18
CA LEU A 528 1.57 -33.37 0.12
C LEU A 528 2.65 -32.87 -0.86
N SER A 529 3.20 -33.77 -1.68
CA SER A 529 4.21 -33.45 -2.69
C SER A 529 4.19 -34.52 -3.80
N GLU A 530 4.84 -34.26 -4.90
CA GLU A 530 5.03 -35.21 -5.99
C GLU A 530 6.20 -36.17 -5.72
N GLY A 531 6.15 -37.36 -6.29
CA GLY A 531 7.24 -38.35 -6.30
C GLY A 531 7.07 -39.50 -5.32
N GLY A 532 7.94 -40.53 -5.45
CA GLY A 532 7.83 -41.81 -4.72
C GLY A 532 8.08 -41.70 -3.21
N ASN A 533 8.62 -40.60 -2.70
CA ASN A 533 8.84 -40.33 -1.27
C ASN A 533 7.86 -39.26 -0.73
N ALA A 534 6.75 -39.02 -1.44
CA ALA A 534 5.73 -38.06 -1.02
C ALA A 534 5.12 -38.48 0.32
N ARG A 535 4.89 -37.52 1.21
CA ARG A 535 4.10 -37.73 2.43
C ARG A 535 2.62 -37.65 2.06
N ALA A 536 1.80 -38.46 2.72
CA ALA A 536 0.34 -38.38 2.61
C ALA A 536 -0.24 -37.69 3.84
N ALA A 537 -1.28 -36.88 3.63
CA ALA A 537 -2.15 -36.39 4.69
C ALA A 537 -3.48 -37.12 4.62
N ALA A 538 -3.86 -37.77 5.72
CA ALA A 538 -5.15 -38.42 5.88
C ALA A 538 -6.02 -37.63 6.86
N TYR A 539 -7.31 -37.50 6.54
CA TYR A 539 -8.33 -36.85 7.34
C TYR A 539 -9.44 -37.86 7.61
N VAL A 540 -9.76 -38.06 8.88
CA VAL A 540 -10.78 -39.03 9.27
C VAL A 540 -11.79 -38.35 10.20
N GLU A 541 -13.06 -38.34 9.82
CA GLU A 541 -14.12 -37.92 10.73
C GLU A 541 -14.58 -39.13 11.56
N CYS A 542 -14.44 -39.03 12.85
CA CYS A 542 -14.81 -40.07 13.79
C CYS A 542 -15.95 -39.62 14.71
N ALA A 543 -16.93 -40.53 14.93
CA ALA A 543 -17.73 -40.46 16.14
C ALA A 543 -17.03 -41.25 17.24
N VAL A 544 -16.64 -40.56 18.32
CA VAL A 544 -15.99 -41.15 19.51
C VAL A 544 -16.96 -40.94 20.68
N GLY A 545 -17.64 -42.00 21.08
CA GLY A 545 -18.79 -41.90 21.96
C GLY A 545 -19.88 -40.99 21.36
N GLU A 546 -20.26 -39.91 22.06
CA GLU A 546 -21.27 -38.93 21.59
C GLU A 546 -20.65 -37.77 20.77
N ARG A 547 -19.33 -37.69 20.60
CA ARG A 547 -18.64 -36.59 19.92
C ARG A 547 -18.28 -36.94 18.50
N VAL A 548 -18.44 -35.98 17.59
CA VAL A 548 -17.97 -36.09 16.20
C VAL A 548 -16.85 -35.11 15.98
N LEU A 549 -15.67 -35.60 15.59
CA LEU A 549 -14.43 -34.85 15.47
C LEU A 549 -13.61 -35.33 14.26
N TRP A 550 -12.86 -34.42 13.67
CA TRP A 550 -11.86 -34.75 12.67
C TRP A 550 -10.52 -35.10 13.36
N GLY A 551 -9.83 -36.09 12.82
CA GLY A 551 -8.44 -36.33 13.10
C GLY A 551 -7.61 -36.21 11.84
N VAL A 552 -6.32 -35.86 12.00
CA VAL A 552 -5.37 -35.70 10.91
C VAL A 552 -4.13 -36.53 11.19
N GLY A 553 -3.65 -37.23 10.17
CA GLY A 553 -2.39 -37.96 10.23
C GLY A 553 -1.53 -37.66 9.01
N ILE A 554 -0.25 -37.42 9.21
CA ILE A 554 0.70 -37.15 8.14
C ILE A 554 1.87 -38.12 8.26
N ASP A 555 2.09 -38.92 7.20
CA ASP A 555 3.20 -39.88 7.14
C ASP A 555 3.62 -40.15 5.68
N SER A 556 4.81 -40.72 5.48
CA SER A 556 5.26 -41.26 4.19
C SER A 556 4.58 -42.58 3.82
N ASN A 557 4.01 -43.28 4.82
CA ASN A 557 3.21 -44.48 4.63
C ASN A 557 1.72 -44.10 4.74
N THR A 558 0.96 -44.38 3.71
CA THR A 558 -0.48 -44.01 3.64
C THR A 558 -1.33 -44.72 4.71
N SER A 559 -1.03 -45.99 5.00
CA SER A 559 -1.72 -46.69 6.10
C SER A 559 -1.36 -46.10 7.47
N MET A 560 -0.09 -45.72 7.69
CA MET A 560 0.33 -45.04 8.92
C MET A 560 -0.35 -43.67 9.07
N SER A 561 -0.48 -42.88 7.97
CA SER A 561 -1.19 -41.59 8.01
C SER A 561 -2.65 -41.77 8.40
N SER A 562 -3.32 -42.76 7.85
CA SER A 562 -4.73 -43.07 8.14
C SER A 562 -4.95 -43.50 9.59
N LEU A 563 -4.07 -44.41 10.11
CA LEU A 563 -4.14 -44.86 11.51
C LEU A 563 -3.85 -43.73 12.49
N LYS A 564 -2.86 -42.87 12.18
CA LYS A 564 -2.57 -41.64 12.94
C LYS A 564 -3.74 -40.68 12.98
N ALA A 565 -4.50 -40.55 11.87
CA ALA A 565 -5.69 -39.72 11.83
C ALA A 565 -6.78 -40.21 12.79
N VAL A 566 -7.01 -41.53 12.89
CA VAL A 566 -7.95 -42.11 13.87
C VAL A 566 -7.48 -41.83 15.30
N ILE A 567 -6.22 -42.08 15.61
CA ILE A 567 -5.62 -41.78 16.93
C ILE A 567 -5.76 -40.30 17.28
N SER A 568 -5.55 -39.41 16.29
CA SER A 568 -5.73 -37.96 16.46
C SER A 568 -7.17 -37.63 16.90
N ALA A 569 -8.18 -38.15 16.22
CA ALA A 569 -9.58 -37.92 16.59
C ALA A 569 -9.91 -38.47 18.00
N VAL A 570 -9.43 -39.66 18.34
CA VAL A 570 -9.65 -40.28 19.65
C VAL A 570 -9.02 -39.47 20.78
N ASN A 571 -7.77 -39.06 20.64
CA ASN A 571 -7.07 -38.24 21.64
C ASN A 571 -7.75 -36.90 21.85
N ARG A 572 -8.20 -36.26 20.78
CA ARG A 572 -8.96 -34.99 20.84
C ARG A 572 -10.27 -35.18 21.60
N ALA A 573 -11.01 -36.25 21.32
CA ALA A 573 -12.24 -36.57 22.03
C ALA A 573 -12.02 -36.78 23.53
N ILE A 574 -10.95 -37.49 23.91
CA ILE A 574 -10.57 -37.75 25.31
C ILE A 574 -10.16 -36.43 26.00
N ARG A 575 -9.30 -35.63 25.36
CA ARG A 575 -8.86 -34.32 25.88
C ARG A 575 -10.05 -33.41 26.17
N ASP A 576 -10.96 -33.29 25.21
CA ASP A 576 -12.14 -32.44 25.32
C ASP A 576 -13.19 -32.97 26.33
N ALA A 577 -13.13 -34.23 26.72
CA ALA A 577 -13.98 -34.80 27.76
C ALA A 577 -13.44 -34.51 29.16
N GLN A 578 -12.14 -34.19 29.28
CA GLN A 578 -11.46 -33.88 30.55
C GLN A 578 -11.42 -32.36 30.84
N ALA A 579 -11.67 -31.49 29.82
CA ALA A 579 -11.73 -30.03 29.91
C ALA A 579 -13.14 -29.56 30.25
#